data_c78d4a63cb0073aed3883b32e08df2ff
#
_entry.id   c78d4a63cb0073aed3883b32e08df2ff
#
_cell.length_a   1.000
_cell.length_b   1.000
_cell.length_c   1.000
_cell.angle_alpha   90.00
_cell.angle_beta   90.00
_cell.angle_gamma   90.00
#
_symmetry.space_group_name_H-M   'P 1'
#
loop_
_entity.id
_entity.type
_entity.pdbx_description
1 polymer ?
#
loop_
_entity_poly.entity_id
_entity_poly.type
_entity_poly.pdbx_seq_one_letter_code
_entity_poly.pdbx_strand_id
1 'polypeptide(L)'
;MDQITQHRARTLAEWGELGGKMFVPADIGAGLQSYRPRTSDVVITPYAKCGTTWLQQIFHTLRTRGDFDFDDISRVVPWLETAVIVGLDLEAAQRAEPRGFKSHLSYTMVPKGVRYIVAFRDPKDAVVSMFRFMEGWFIEPGAVSINDFAMGWVARTQEGRDYWSHLLSWWAERDNPDVLVLSYEGMVAAPEATIRQVAGFCGFPLDDELLALALERSSFDFMLAHKDRFDDFLMRTASETRCNLPPGSDSAKVRKGGSGGHRQELSPEVSAALDAKWAELVTPVTGFADYAALEAQVRQPNAGGL
;
A
#
# COMPACT_ATOMS: atom_id res chain seq x y z
N MET A 1 32.63 18.49 17.88
CA MET A 1 31.29 17.98 17.53
C MET A 1 31.42 17.35 16.15
N ASP A 2 31.52 16.05 16.10
CA ASP A 2 31.56 15.35 14.84
C ASP A 2 30.24 15.66 14.10
N GLN A 3 30.36 16.26 12.92
CA GLN A 3 29.19 16.39 12.02
C GLN A 3 28.76 14.97 11.68
N ILE A 4 27.65 14.51 12.25
CA ILE A 4 27.03 13.24 11.87
C ILE A 4 26.68 13.39 10.39
N THR A 5 27.45 12.75 9.53
CA THR A 5 27.26 12.83 8.08
C THR A 5 25.92 12.21 7.73
N GLN A 6 25.05 12.96 7.05
CA GLN A 6 23.78 12.46 6.54
C GLN A 6 24.07 11.41 5.45
N HIS A 7 23.54 10.20 5.58
CA HIS A 7 23.68 9.16 4.56
C HIS A 7 22.47 8.23 4.54
N ARG A 8 22.24 7.63 3.40
CA ARG A 8 21.29 6.51 3.23
C ARG A 8 21.97 5.20 3.62
N ALA A 9 21.18 4.20 3.95
CA ALA A 9 21.67 2.87 4.27
C ALA A 9 22.45 2.26 3.08
N ARG A 10 23.59 1.65 3.39
CA ARG A 10 24.42 0.92 2.42
C ARG A 10 24.33 -0.59 2.61
N THR A 11 23.70 -1.02 3.68
CA THR A 11 23.47 -2.43 4.01
C THR A 11 22.03 -2.65 4.44
N LEU A 12 21.55 -3.90 4.41
CA LEU A 12 20.24 -4.27 4.92
C LEU A 12 20.12 -4.06 6.45
N ALA A 13 21.23 -4.21 7.18
CA ALA A 13 21.26 -3.95 8.62
C ALA A 13 21.02 -2.47 8.91
N GLU A 14 21.75 -1.56 8.26
CA GLU A 14 21.54 -0.12 8.39
C GLU A 14 20.12 0.29 7.97
N TRP A 15 19.58 -0.30 6.90
CA TRP A 15 18.19 -0.06 6.52
C TRP A 15 17.20 -0.47 7.61
N GLY A 16 17.45 -1.63 8.26
CA GLY A 16 16.65 -2.07 9.40
C GLY A 16 16.70 -1.10 10.58
N GLU A 17 17.87 -0.55 10.88
CA GLU A 17 18.05 0.47 11.94
C GLU A 17 17.29 1.78 11.62
N LEU A 18 17.39 2.26 10.37
CA LEU A 18 16.64 3.45 9.93
C LEU A 18 15.13 3.22 9.99
N GLY A 19 14.66 2.02 9.58
CA GLY A 19 13.27 1.63 9.72
C GLY A 19 12.79 1.65 11.17
N GLY A 20 13.61 1.16 12.10
CA GLY A 20 13.34 1.21 13.54
C GLY A 20 13.25 2.64 14.10
N LYS A 21 14.05 3.57 13.58
CA LYS A 21 13.98 4.99 13.94
C LYS A 21 12.74 5.68 13.37
N MET A 22 12.34 5.30 12.15
CA MET A 22 11.18 5.88 11.47
C MET A 22 9.85 5.37 12.03
N PHE A 23 9.73 4.06 12.22
CA PHE A 23 8.49 3.40 12.60
C PHE A 23 8.56 2.89 14.05
N VAL A 24 8.68 3.83 14.98
CA VAL A 24 8.73 3.53 16.41
C VAL A 24 7.39 2.95 16.87
N PRO A 25 7.35 1.77 17.54
CA PRO A 25 6.10 1.14 17.95
C PRO A 25 5.20 2.03 18.81
N ALA A 26 5.77 2.88 19.65
CA ALA A 26 5.02 3.82 20.49
C ALA A 26 4.27 4.87 19.64
N ASP A 27 4.91 5.41 18.58
CA ASP A 27 4.29 6.39 17.68
C ASP A 27 3.17 5.76 16.85
N ILE A 28 3.40 4.53 16.36
CA ILE A 28 2.37 3.75 15.64
C ILE A 28 1.19 3.49 16.58
N GLY A 29 1.46 3.07 17.81
CA GLY A 29 0.43 2.84 18.82
C GLY A 29 -0.35 4.11 19.14
N ALA A 30 0.31 5.25 19.29
CA ALA A 30 -0.32 6.53 19.52
C ALA A 30 -1.20 6.97 18.33
N GLY A 31 -0.72 6.77 17.09
CA GLY A 31 -1.51 7.01 15.89
C GLY A 31 -2.81 6.20 15.87
N LEU A 32 -2.72 4.90 16.09
CA LEU A 32 -3.90 4.01 16.13
C LEU A 32 -4.84 4.36 17.28
N GLN A 33 -4.32 4.75 18.45
CA GLN A 33 -5.12 5.15 19.60
C GLN A 33 -5.81 6.51 19.42
N SER A 34 -5.28 7.40 18.59
CA SER A 34 -5.90 8.69 18.27
C SER A 34 -7.11 8.57 17.32
N TYR A 35 -7.21 7.47 16.58
CA TYR A 35 -8.33 7.21 15.68
C TYR A 35 -9.57 6.71 16.42
N ARG A 36 -10.72 7.31 16.14
CA ARG A 36 -12.04 6.90 16.62
C ARG A 36 -12.86 6.38 15.44
N PRO A 37 -12.96 5.04 15.25
CA PRO A 37 -13.68 4.45 14.14
C PRO A 37 -15.15 4.87 14.10
N ARG A 38 -15.66 5.20 12.91
CA ARG A 38 -17.08 5.39 12.62
C ARG A 38 -17.51 4.32 11.62
N THR A 39 -18.69 3.78 11.75
CA THR A 39 -19.19 2.71 10.86
C THR A 39 -19.24 3.13 9.38
N SER A 40 -19.27 4.43 9.11
CA SER A 40 -19.17 4.97 7.75
C SER A 40 -17.75 5.01 7.20
N ASP A 41 -16.71 4.98 8.04
CA ASP A 41 -15.32 5.12 7.61
C ASP A 41 -14.90 4.01 6.63
N VAL A 42 -13.96 4.36 5.75
CA VAL A 42 -13.34 3.41 4.83
C VAL A 42 -11.82 3.38 5.05
N VAL A 43 -11.27 2.22 5.36
CA VAL A 43 -9.83 2.01 5.51
C VAL A 43 -9.30 1.26 4.30
N ILE A 44 -8.40 1.90 3.54
CA ILE A 44 -7.72 1.34 2.38
C ILE A 44 -6.43 0.71 2.88
N THR A 45 -6.38 -0.63 2.92
CA THR A 45 -5.33 -1.35 3.64
C THR A 45 -4.69 -2.52 2.85
N PRO A 46 -4.30 -2.35 1.58
CA PRO A 46 -3.41 -3.29 0.93
C PRO A 46 -2.06 -3.38 1.63
N TYR A 47 -1.39 -4.52 1.53
CA TYR A 47 0.04 -4.56 1.90
C TYR A 47 0.81 -3.49 1.12
N ALA A 48 1.89 -2.99 1.71
CA ALA A 48 2.70 -1.96 1.06
C ALA A 48 3.10 -2.37 -0.36
N LYS A 49 2.98 -1.46 -1.33
CA LYS A 49 3.25 -1.66 -2.77
C LYS A 49 2.24 -2.52 -3.54
N CYS A 50 1.08 -2.80 -2.95
CA CYS A 50 -0.02 -3.54 -3.59
C CYS A 50 -1.16 -2.61 -4.06
N GLY A 51 -0.87 -1.36 -4.48
CA GLY A 51 -1.84 -0.46 -5.11
C GLY A 51 -2.53 0.54 -4.18
N THR A 52 -2.07 0.69 -2.93
CA THR A 52 -2.71 1.56 -1.92
C THR A 52 -2.91 2.99 -2.40
N THR A 53 -1.88 3.64 -2.97
CA THR A 53 -1.97 5.03 -3.46
C THR A 53 -2.96 5.18 -4.61
N TRP A 54 -3.03 4.18 -5.48
CA TRP A 54 -4.00 4.17 -6.56
C TRP A 54 -5.44 4.08 -6.02
N LEU A 55 -5.68 3.21 -5.05
CA LEU A 55 -6.98 3.11 -4.37
C LEU A 55 -7.33 4.36 -3.56
N GLN A 56 -6.34 5.02 -2.92
CA GLN A 56 -6.56 6.31 -2.28
C GLN A 56 -7.04 7.36 -3.29
N GLN A 57 -6.42 7.42 -4.47
CA GLN A 57 -6.80 8.37 -5.52
C GLN A 57 -8.20 8.06 -6.08
N ILE A 58 -8.50 6.80 -6.40
CA ILE A 58 -9.85 6.38 -6.85
C ILE A 58 -10.90 6.78 -5.80
N PHE A 59 -10.70 6.37 -4.55
CA PHE A 59 -11.61 6.65 -3.45
C PHE A 59 -11.84 8.16 -3.25
N HIS A 60 -10.75 8.93 -3.22
CA HIS A 60 -10.84 10.38 -3.01
C HIS A 60 -11.55 11.08 -4.17
N THR A 61 -11.25 10.71 -5.41
CA THR A 61 -11.92 11.25 -6.60
C THR A 61 -13.42 10.96 -6.56
N LEU A 62 -13.81 9.73 -6.23
CA LEU A 62 -15.22 9.33 -6.17
C LEU A 62 -15.99 10.09 -5.10
N ARG A 63 -15.47 10.13 -3.86
CA ARG A 63 -16.19 10.74 -2.73
C ARG A 63 -16.33 12.26 -2.84
N THR A 64 -15.37 12.92 -3.51
CA THR A 64 -15.33 14.39 -3.64
C THR A 64 -15.81 14.89 -5.00
N ARG A 65 -16.12 13.98 -5.93
CA ARG A 65 -16.41 14.29 -7.32
C ARG A 65 -15.28 15.08 -7.99
N GLY A 66 -14.02 14.70 -7.67
CA GLY A 66 -12.85 15.18 -8.37
C GLY A 66 -12.04 16.27 -7.68
N ASP A 67 -12.14 16.46 -6.36
CA ASP A 67 -11.19 17.32 -5.64
C ASP A 67 -9.75 16.81 -5.87
N PHE A 68 -8.86 17.73 -6.20
CA PHE A 68 -7.44 17.47 -6.43
C PHE A 68 -6.54 18.55 -5.83
N ASP A 69 -7.08 19.35 -4.92
CA ASP A 69 -6.37 20.44 -4.24
C ASP A 69 -5.68 19.93 -2.96
N PHE A 70 -4.62 19.14 -3.12
CA PHE A 70 -3.74 18.67 -2.06
C PHE A 70 -2.30 18.57 -2.55
N ASP A 71 -1.34 18.74 -1.67
CA ASP A 71 0.11 18.59 -1.93
C ASP A 71 0.60 17.15 -1.70
N ASP A 72 -0.07 16.39 -0.81
CA ASP A 72 0.18 14.99 -0.52
C ASP A 72 -1.16 14.28 -0.28
N ILE A 73 -1.38 13.15 -0.96
CA ILE A 73 -2.59 12.32 -0.83
C ILE A 73 -2.85 11.91 0.64
N SER A 74 -1.82 11.83 1.47
CA SER A 74 -1.95 11.49 2.89
C SER A 74 -2.61 12.60 3.71
N ARG A 75 -2.73 13.84 3.20
CA ARG A 75 -3.49 14.90 3.87
C ARG A 75 -4.99 14.70 3.76
N VAL A 76 -5.42 14.10 2.66
CA VAL A 76 -6.85 13.87 2.39
C VAL A 76 -7.30 12.45 2.69
N VAL A 77 -6.39 11.46 2.63
CA VAL A 77 -6.60 10.07 3.06
C VAL A 77 -5.45 9.69 4.01
N PRO A 78 -5.50 10.11 5.29
CA PRO A 78 -4.41 9.96 6.24
C PRO A 78 -4.02 8.50 6.51
N TRP A 79 -2.72 8.27 6.73
CA TRP A 79 -2.20 6.97 7.10
C TRP A 79 -2.25 6.79 8.61
N LEU A 80 -3.08 5.86 9.10
CA LEU A 80 -3.38 5.64 10.51
C LEU A 80 -2.11 5.45 11.36
N GLU A 81 -1.21 4.56 10.92
CA GLU A 81 -0.01 4.20 11.67
C GLU A 81 1.02 5.32 11.77
N THR A 82 0.98 6.29 10.87
CA THR A 82 2.00 7.34 10.78
C THR A 82 1.48 8.75 11.08
N ALA A 83 0.20 8.90 11.38
CA ALA A 83 -0.43 10.20 11.58
C ALA A 83 0.32 11.06 12.61
N VAL A 84 0.69 10.47 13.75
CA VAL A 84 1.48 11.17 14.80
C VAL A 84 2.87 11.56 14.30
N ILE A 85 3.50 10.69 13.48
CA ILE A 85 4.83 10.94 12.92
C ILE A 85 4.85 12.19 12.02
N VAL A 86 3.80 12.38 11.24
CA VAL A 86 3.67 13.49 10.28
C VAL A 86 2.78 14.63 10.77
N GLY A 87 2.32 14.58 12.02
CA GLY A 87 1.54 15.64 12.65
C GLY A 87 0.12 15.81 12.10
N LEU A 88 -0.51 14.72 11.64
CA LEU A 88 -1.90 14.74 11.17
C LEU A 88 -2.87 14.35 12.29
N ASP A 89 -3.97 15.11 12.41
CA ASP A 89 -5.08 14.79 13.27
C ASP A 89 -6.11 13.91 12.54
N LEU A 90 -6.26 12.65 12.99
CA LEU A 90 -7.16 11.68 12.39
C LEU A 90 -8.65 11.99 12.65
N GLU A 91 -8.95 12.85 13.63
CA GLU A 91 -10.32 13.28 13.93
C GLU A 91 -10.71 14.61 13.27
N ALA A 92 -9.76 15.28 12.61
CA ALA A 92 -10.06 16.46 11.81
C ALA A 92 -11.10 16.15 10.72
N ALA A 93 -11.94 17.16 10.43
CA ALA A 93 -12.91 17.06 9.34
C ALA A 93 -12.20 16.82 8.01
N GLN A 94 -12.60 15.78 7.29
CA GLN A 94 -12.11 15.51 5.95
C GLN A 94 -12.95 16.26 4.89
N ARG A 95 -12.43 16.34 3.66
CA ARG A 95 -13.07 17.10 2.58
C ARG A 95 -14.44 16.60 2.13
N ALA A 96 -14.72 15.31 2.38
CA ALA A 96 -16.03 14.69 2.10
C ALA A 96 -16.22 13.45 2.97
N GLU A 97 -17.48 13.07 3.14
CA GLU A 97 -17.87 11.79 3.74
C GLU A 97 -18.04 10.70 2.65
N PRO A 98 -17.81 9.42 2.97
CA PRO A 98 -17.26 8.93 4.23
C PRO A 98 -15.79 9.34 4.40
N ARG A 99 -15.32 9.39 5.67
CA ARG A 99 -13.88 9.57 5.93
C ARG A 99 -13.10 8.39 5.35
N GLY A 100 -11.94 8.68 4.78
CA GLY A 100 -11.05 7.67 4.24
C GLY A 100 -9.70 7.68 4.93
N PHE A 101 -9.15 6.51 5.15
CA PHE A 101 -7.85 6.33 5.79
C PHE A 101 -7.02 5.29 5.04
N LYS A 102 -5.70 5.43 5.12
CA LYS A 102 -4.74 4.45 4.64
C LYS A 102 -4.23 3.62 5.82
N SER A 103 -3.98 2.34 5.57
CA SER A 103 -3.27 1.45 6.47
C SER A 103 -2.46 0.41 5.69
N HIS A 104 -1.56 -0.31 6.37
CA HIS A 104 -0.88 -1.50 5.86
C HIS A 104 -0.98 -2.66 6.85
N LEU A 105 -1.87 -2.55 7.82
CA LEU A 105 -2.06 -3.57 8.85
C LEU A 105 -2.84 -4.75 8.32
N SER A 106 -2.51 -5.94 8.83
CA SER A 106 -3.35 -7.13 8.69
C SER A 106 -4.69 -6.96 9.39
N TYR A 107 -5.67 -7.78 9.02
CA TYR A 107 -6.99 -7.73 9.62
C TYR A 107 -6.95 -7.86 11.14
N THR A 108 -6.08 -8.69 11.69
CA THR A 108 -5.94 -8.88 13.12
C THR A 108 -5.50 -7.64 13.91
N MET A 109 -4.85 -6.68 13.22
CA MET A 109 -4.24 -5.49 13.84
C MET A 109 -4.95 -4.19 13.51
N VAL A 110 -5.68 -4.11 12.40
CA VAL A 110 -6.38 -2.88 11.98
C VAL A 110 -7.55 -2.58 12.92
N PRO A 111 -7.87 -1.31 13.24
CA PRO A 111 -9.08 -0.94 13.98
C PRO A 111 -10.35 -1.52 13.34
N LYS A 112 -11.30 -1.97 14.15
CA LYS A 112 -12.52 -2.67 13.72
C LYS A 112 -13.75 -1.76 13.63
N GLY A 113 -14.80 -2.28 12.98
CA GLY A 113 -16.12 -1.62 12.90
C GLY A 113 -16.22 -0.56 11.80
N VAL A 114 -15.44 -0.73 10.74
CA VAL A 114 -15.40 0.13 9.55
C VAL A 114 -15.42 -0.73 8.28
N ARG A 115 -15.49 -0.11 7.11
CA ARG A 115 -15.33 -0.81 5.83
C ARG A 115 -13.88 -0.82 5.38
N TYR A 116 -13.45 -1.89 4.69
CA TYR A 116 -12.07 -2.08 4.27
C TYR A 116 -11.96 -2.32 2.78
N ILE A 117 -10.98 -1.69 2.14
CA ILE A 117 -10.60 -1.98 0.76
C ILE A 117 -9.18 -2.55 0.79
N VAL A 118 -9.02 -3.77 0.31
CA VAL A 118 -7.75 -4.50 0.25
C VAL A 118 -7.45 -4.87 -1.19
N ALA A 119 -6.19 -4.82 -1.58
CA ALA A 119 -5.73 -5.38 -2.84
C ALA A 119 -4.55 -6.30 -2.60
N PHE A 120 -4.59 -7.48 -3.19
CA PHE A 120 -3.44 -8.38 -3.28
C PHE A 120 -2.63 -8.08 -4.53
N ARG A 121 -1.38 -8.49 -4.55
CA ARG A 121 -0.47 -8.36 -5.68
C ARG A 121 0.52 -9.52 -5.66
N ASP A 122 1.00 -9.95 -6.84
CA ASP A 122 2.08 -10.93 -6.92
C ASP A 122 3.24 -10.55 -5.98
N PRO A 123 3.63 -11.44 -5.03
CA PRO A 123 4.70 -11.16 -4.07
C PRO A 123 6.02 -10.80 -4.76
N LYS A 124 6.29 -11.36 -5.96
CA LYS A 124 7.47 -11.07 -6.76
C LYS A 124 7.46 -9.62 -7.26
N ASP A 125 6.32 -9.14 -7.75
CA ASP A 125 6.17 -7.74 -8.16
C ASP A 125 6.11 -6.78 -6.96
N ALA A 126 5.52 -7.22 -5.85
CA ALA A 126 5.44 -6.42 -4.62
C ALA A 126 6.84 -6.16 -4.03
N VAL A 127 7.71 -7.18 -3.95
CA VAL A 127 9.07 -7.02 -3.42
C VAL A 127 9.95 -6.17 -4.33
N VAL A 128 9.85 -6.33 -5.66
CA VAL A 128 10.54 -5.46 -6.63
C VAL A 128 10.10 -4.01 -6.45
N SER A 129 8.80 -3.78 -6.35
CA SER A 129 8.25 -2.44 -6.11
C SER A 129 8.69 -1.87 -4.77
N MET A 130 8.81 -2.70 -3.72
CA MET A 130 9.31 -2.28 -2.41
C MET A 130 10.78 -1.89 -2.48
N PHE A 131 11.62 -2.69 -3.14
CA PHE A 131 13.03 -2.37 -3.32
C PHE A 131 13.20 -1.02 -4.01
N ARG A 132 12.52 -0.80 -5.14
CA ARG A 132 12.62 0.45 -5.91
C ARG A 132 12.06 1.66 -5.13
N PHE A 133 11.12 1.43 -4.23
CA PHE A 133 10.59 2.46 -3.34
C PHE A 133 11.60 2.84 -2.24
N MET A 134 12.38 1.88 -1.74
CA MET A 134 13.39 2.13 -0.71
C MET A 134 14.69 2.68 -1.30
N GLU A 135 15.04 2.28 -2.54
CA GLU A 135 16.22 2.75 -3.26
C GLU A 135 16.05 4.25 -3.61
N GLY A 136 16.98 5.08 -3.21
CA GLY A 136 16.89 6.54 -3.37
C GLY A 136 16.14 7.27 -2.25
N TRP A 137 15.45 6.55 -1.39
CA TRP A 137 14.86 7.11 -0.17
C TRP A 137 15.66 6.70 1.06
N PHE A 138 15.54 5.45 1.51
CA PHE A 138 16.26 4.91 2.68
C PHE A 138 17.58 4.23 2.32
N ILE A 139 17.67 3.63 1.14
CA ILE A 139 18.81 2.85 0.66
C ILE A 139 19.57 3.67 -0.38
N GLU A 140 20.90 3.75 -0.23
CA GLU A 140 21.78 4.38 -1.21
C GLU A 140 21.68 3.63 -2.56
N PRO A 141 21.43 4.33 -3.67
CA PRO A 141 21.29 3.69 -4.97
C PRO A 141 22.51 2.80 -5.31
N GLY A 142 22.24 1.54 -5.65
CA GLY A 142 23.26 0.55 -6.02
C GLY A 142 24.04 -0.06 -4.84
N ALA A 143 23.80 0.34 -3.60
CA ALA A 143 24.52 -0.20 -2.44
C ALA A 143 24.05 -1.60 -2.02
N VAL A 144 22.78 -1.91 -2.23
CA VAL A 144 22.16 -3.21 -1.94
C VAL A 144 21.64 -3.81 -3.24
N SER A 145 21.86 -5.10 -3.48
CA SER A 145 21.28 -5.77 -4.63
C SER A 145 19.78 -6.04 -4.39
N ILE A 146 18.99 -6.04 -5.48
CA ILE A 146 17.57 -6.40 -5.41
C ILE A 146 17.38 -7.84 -4.93
N ASN A 147 18.30 -8.74 -5.25
CA ASN A 147 18.22 -10.14 -4.85
C ASN A 147 18.49 -10.32 -3.35
N ASP A 148 19.48 -9.61 -2.80
CA ASP A 148 19.74 -9.64 -1.34
C ASP A 148 18.55 -9.03 -0.57
N PHE A 149 18.00 -7.92 -1.07
CA PHE A 149 16.81 -7.30 -0.49
C PHE A 149 15.62 -8.28 -0.50
N ALA A 150 15.38 -8.93 -1.64
CA ALA A 150 14.27 -9.86 -1.80
C ALA A 150 14.43 -11.11 -0.94
N MET A 151 15.64 -11.66 -0.80
CA MET A 151 15.92 -12.78 0.11
C MET A 151 15.69 -12.37 1.57
N GLY A 152 16.09 -11.16 1.98
CA GLY A 152 15.78 -10.61 3.29
C GLY A 152 14.27 -10.44 3.52
N TRP A 153 13.52 -10.09 2.47
CA TRP A 153 12.07 -9.97 2.53
C TRP A 153 11.38 -11.35 2.66
N VAL A 154 11.85 -12.37 1.92
CA VAL A 154 11.40 -13.77 2.05
C VAL A 154 11.65 -14.32 3.46
N ALA A 155 12.82 -14.04 4.03
CA ALA A 155 13.19 -14.50 5.36
C ALA A 155 12.41 -13.82 6.49
N ARG A 156 11.79 -12.66 6.22
CA ARG A 156 11.02 -11.93 7.23
C ARG A 156 9.72 -12.66 7.52
N THR A 157 9.59 -13.12 8.76
CA THR A 157 8.35 -13.62 9.34
C THR A 157 8.03 -12.78 10.57
N GLN A 158 7.05 -11.89 10.42
CA GLN A 158 6.61 -11.01 11.49
C GLN A 158 5.08 -11.08 11.53
N GLU A 159 4.55 -11.91 12.41
CA GLU A 159 3.10 -12.14 12.51
C GLU A 159 2.32 -10.82 12.47
N GLY A 160 1.39 -10.73 11.52
CA GLY A 160 0.55 -9.56 11.29
C GLY A 160 1.24 -8.38 10.56
N ARG A 161 2.55 -8.44 10.28
CA ARG A 161 3.32 -7.33 9.68
C ARG A 161 4.12 -7.69 8.44
N ASP A 162 4.18 -8.97 8.08
CA ASP A 162 4.77 -9.42 6.81
C ASP A 162 3.70 -9.60 5.73
N TYR A 163 4.14 -9.78 4.49
CA TYR A 163 3.26 -9.95 3.33
C TYR A 163 2.32 -11.16 3.50
N TRP A 164 2.85 -12.28 3.99
CA TRP A 164 2.15 -13.55 4.04
C TRP A 164 1.03 -13.52 5.07
N SER A 165 1.34 -13.07 6.28
CA SER A 165 0.35 -12.93 7.35
C SER A 165 -0.71 -11.87 7.02
N HIS A 166 -0.31 -10.78 6.33
CA HIS A 166 -1.25 -9.78 5.83
C HIS A 166 -2.22 -10.41 4.82
N LEU A 167 -1.72 -11.05 3.76
CA LEU A 167 -2.53 -11.70 2.73
C LEU A 167 -3.50 -12.71 3.36
N LEU A 168 -3.00 -13.61 4.19
CA LEU A 168 -3.81 -14.67 4.80
C LEU A 168 -4.89 -14.12 5.74
N SER A 169 -4.58 -13.08 6.52
CA SER A 169 -5.55 -12.47 7.42
C SER A 169 -6.72 -11.81 6.67
N TRP A 170 -6.44 -11.19 5.53
CA TRP A 170 -7.47 -10.57 4.69
C TRP A 170 -8.18 -11.58 3.79
N TRP A 171 -7.49 -12.65 3.37
CA TRP A 171 -8.13 -13.75 2.66
C TRP A 171 -9.20 -14.44 3.51
N ALA A 172 -8.98 -14.57 4.81
CA ALA A 172 -9.97 -15.12 5.73
C ALA A 172 -11.26 -14.28 5.78
N GLU A 173 -11.17 -12.99 5.52
CA GLU A 173 -12.29 -12.03 5.55
C GLU A 173 -12.90 -11.74 4.15
N ARG A 174 -12.54 -12.48 3.10
CA ARG A 174 -12.97 -12.22 1.72
C ARG A 174 -14.49 -12.28 1.51
N ASP A 175 -15.19 -12.99 2.36
CA ASP A 175 -16.66 -13.13 2.31
C ASP A 175 -17.38 -12.18 3.31
N ASN A 176 -16.63 -11.34 4.03
CA ASN A 176 -17.16 -10.34 4.94
C ASN A 176 -17.72 -9.15 4.12
N PRO A 177 -19.02 -8.76 4.29
CA PRO A 177 -19.64 -7.69 3.52
C PRO A 177 -18.99 -6.31 3.73
N ASP A 178 -18.24 -6.13 4.82
CA ASP A 178 -17.49 -4.90 5.09
C ASP A 178 -16.06 -4.92 4.50
N VAL A 179 -15.72 -5.93 3.69
CA VAL A 179 -14.39 -6.07 3.07
C VAL A 179 -14.52 -6.21 1.55
N LEU A 180 -13.94 -5.27 0.82
CA LEU A 180 -13.75 -5.37 -0.62
C LEU A 180 -12.33 -5.88 -0.90
N VAL A 181 -12.23 -7.09 -1.46
CA VAL A 181 -10.95 -7.68 -1.89
C VAL A 181 -10.78 -7.51 -3.39
N LEU A 182 -9.66 -6.92 -3.79
CA LEU A 182 -9.23 -6.68 -5.16
C LEU A 182 -7.88 -7.36 -5.42
N SER A 183 -7.48 -7.44 -6.70
CA SER A 183 -6.11 -7.74 -7.10
C SER A 183 -5.51 -6.56 -7.86
N TYR A 184 -4.23 -6.27 -7.65
CA TYR A 184 -3.54 -5.20 -8.38
C TYR A 184 -3.56 -5.45 -9.89
N GLU A 185 -3.37 -6.70 -10.29
CA GLU A 185 -3.40 -7.14 -11.68
C GLU A 185 -4.79 -7.00 -12.30
N GLY A 186 -5.84 -7.27 -11.50
CA GLY A 186 -7.24 -7.04 -11.88
C GLY A 186 -7.54 -5.56 -12.08
N MET A 187 -7.06 -4.72 -11.17
CA MET A 187 -7.19 -3.26 -11.28
C MET A 187 -6.52 -2.73 -12.55
N VAL A 188 -5.32 -3.23 -12.89
CA VAL A 188 -4.60 -2.86 -14.13
C VAL A 188 -5.36 -3.32 -15.37
N ALA A 189 -5.90 -4.54 -15.37
CA ALA A 189 -6.58 -5.12 -16.51
C ALA A 189 -7.96 -4.50 -16.78
N ALA A 190 -8.66 -4.05 -15.71
CA ALA A 190 -10.04 -3.57 -15.80
C ALA A 190 -10.27 -2.36 -14.85
N PRO A 191 -9.66 -1.19 -15.13
CA PRO A 191 -9.75 -0.03 -14.25
C PRO A 191 -11.19 0.48 -14.10
N GLU A 192 -12.01 0.45 -15.14
CA GLU A 192 -13.42 0.84 -15.04
C GLU A 192 -14.21 -0.09 -14.09
N ALA A 193 -14.03 -1.39 -14.21
CA ALA A 193 -14.67 -2.35 -13.32
C ALA A 193 -14.25 -2.14 -11.86
N THR A 194 -12.97 -1.84 -11.63
CA THR A 194 -12.45 -1.50 -10.32
C THR A 194 -13.12 -0.25 -9.73
N ILE A 195 -13.24 0.82 -10.52
CA ILE A 195 -13.90 2.07 -10.08
C ILE A 195 -15.37 1.79 -9.73
N ARG A 196 -16.08 1.02 -10.55
CA ARG A 196 -17.48 0.63 -10.28
C ARG A 196 -17.61 -0.21 -9.01
N GLN A 197 -16.69 -1.14 -8.76
CA GLN A 197 -16.66 -1.94 -7.53
C GLN A 197 -16.42 -1.06 -6.29
N VAL A 198 -15.44 -0.17 -6.34
CA VAL A 198 -15.16 0.77 -5.24
C VAL A 198 -16.34 1.70 -4.99
N ALA A 199 -16.96 2.24 -6.05
CA ALA A 199 -18.13 3.12 -5.94
C ALA A 199 -19.33 2.38 -5.31
N GLY A 200 -19.64 1.18 -5.80
CA GLY A 200 -20.74 0.36 -5.26
C GLY A 200 -20.50 -0.04 -3.80
N PHE A 201 -19.30 -0.50 -3.47
CA PHE A 201 -18.93 -0.87 -2.10
C PHE A 201 -19.01 0.31 -1.12
N CYS A 202 -18.57 1.49 -1.55
CA CYS A 202 -18.62 2.70 -0.71
C CYS A 202 -19.98 3.39 -0.73
N GLY A 203 -20.90 2.99 -1.63
CA GLY A 203 -22.22 3.62 -1.79
C GLY A 203 -22.15 4.99 -2.48
N PHE A 204 -21.14 5.23 -3.32
CA PHE A 204 -21.04 6.46 -4.09
C PHE A 204 -21.96 6.42 -5.32
N PRO A 205 -22.85 7.41 -5.53
CA PRO A 205 -23.56 7.55 -6.79
C PRO A 205 -22.55 7.77 -7.93
N LEU A 206 -22.57 6.89 -8.91
CA LEU A 206 -21.65 6.91 -10.04
C LEU A 206 -22.42 7.16 -11.34
N ASP A 207 -22.34 8.39 -11.85
CA ASP A 207 -22.79 8.76 -13.18
C ASP A 207 -21.61 8.67 -14.20
N ASP A 208 -21.92 8.83 -15.48
CA ASP A 208 -20.93 8.70 -16.55
C ASP A 208 -19.84 9.78 -16.47
N GLU A 209 -20.20 10.99 -16.00
CA GLU A 209 -19.23 12.11 -15.85
C GLU A 209 -18.22 11.76 -14.73
N LEU A 210 -18.70 11.31 -13.58
CA LEU A 210 -17.82 10.92 -12.47
C LEU A 210 -16.97 9.70 -12.82
N LEU A 211 -17.53 8.74 -13.56
CA LEU A 211 -16.77 7.59 -14.04
C LEU A 211 -15.62 8.02 -14.96
N ALA A 212 -15.91 8.86 -15.95
CA ALA A 212 -14.91 9.38 -16.87
C ALA A 212 -13.81 10.16 -16.13
N LEU A 213 -14.20 11.00 -15.17
CA LEU A 213 -13.26 11.75 -14.33
C LEU A 213 -12.41 10.84 -13.45
N ALA A 214 -12.99 9.79 -12.85
CA ALA A 214 -12.27 8.84 -12.04
C ALA A 214 -11.27 8.02 -12.86
N LEU A 215 -11.63 7.61 -14.08
CA LEU A 215 -10.74 6.94 -15.02
C LEU A 215 -9.57 7.84 -15.41
N GLU A 216 -9.83 9.10 -15.75
CA GLU A 216 -8.79 10.07 -16.09
C GLU A 216 -7.83 10.27 -14.90
N ARG A 217 -8.35 10.65 -13.73
CA ARG A 217 -7.55 11.06 -12.58
C ARG A 217 -6.84 9.93 -11.86
N SER A 218 -7.27 8.70 -12.06
CA SER A 218 -6.58 7.51 -11.59
C SER A 218 -5.75 6.80 -12.66
N SER A 219 -5.68 7.34 -13.87
CA SER A 219 -4.82 6.80 -14.92
C SER A 219 -3.33 6.91 -14.54
N PHE A 220 -2.52 5.99 -15.05
CA PHE A 220 -1.08 6.01 -14.80
C PHE A 220 -0.45 7.33 -15.28
N ASP A 221 -0.83 7.80 -16.46
CA ASP A 221 -0.29 9.03 -17.07
C ASP A 221 -0.63 10.27 -16.23
N PHE A 222 -1.88 10.38 -15.75
CA PHE A 222 -2.28 11.46 -14.86
C PHE A 222 -1.50 11.44 -13.55
N MET A 223 -1.43 10.28 -12.89
CA MET A 223 -0.72 10.15 -11.61
C MET A 223 0.79 10.38 -11.78
N LEU A 224 1.38 9.98 -12.90
CA LEU A 224 2.79 10.25 -13.21
C LEU A 224 3.05 11.74 -13.46
N ALA A 225 2.17 12.40 -14.20
CA ALA A 225 2.27 13.84 -14.43
C ALA A 225 2.17 14.68 -13.13
N HIS A 226 1.52 14.11 -12.10
CA HIS A 226 1.34 14.75 -10.80
C HIS A 226 2.01 13.95 -9.66
N LYS A 227 3.10 13.26 -9.96
CA LYS A 227 3.75 12.31 -9.03
C LYS A 227 4.10 12.92 -7.67
N ASP A 228 4.41 14.21 -7.63
CA ASP A 228 4.76 14.93 -6.40
C ASP A 228 3.64 14.92 -5.34
N ARG A 229 2.38 14.75 -5.75
CA ARG A 229 1.22 14.63 -4.86
C ARG A 229 1.03 13.21 -4.30
N PHE A 230 1.78 12.24 -4.82
CA PHE A 230 1.65 10.81 -4.51
C PHE A 230 2.93 10.17 -3.94
N ASP A 231 4.00 10.93 -3.73
CA ASP A 231 5.33 10.41 -3.42
C ASP A 231 5.68 10.39 -1.92
N ASP A 232 4.66 10.44 -1.05
CA ASP A 232 4.81 10.46 0.40
C ASP A 232 5.68 11.63 0.92
N PHE A 233 5.46 12.82 0.40
CA PHE A 233 6.21 14.02 0.78
C PHE A 233 6.29 14.22 2.31
N LEU A 234 5.16 14.06 3.02
CA LEU A 234 5.11 14.19 4.48
C LEU A 234 6.03 13.19 5.17
N MET A 235 6.00 11.92 4.72
CA MET A 235 6.84 10.87 5.29
C MET A 235 8.31 11.05 4.93
N ARG A 236 8.61 11.50 3.72
CA ARG A 236 10.00 11.79 3.29
C ARG A 236 10.60 12.90 4.14
N THR A 237 9.88 14.02 4.31
CA THR A 237 10.32 15.13 5.16
C THR A 237 10.51 14.69 6.62
N ALA A 238 9.59 13.90 7.17
CA ALA A 238 9.74 13.36 8.52
C ALA A 238 10.97 12.45 8.65
N SER A 239 11.28 11.64 7.62
CA SER A 239 12.44 10.75 7.64
C SER A 239 13.77 11.48 7.56
N GLU A 240 13.86 12.61 6.88
CA GLU A 240 15.06 13.46 6.86
C GLU A 240 15.47 13.87 8.27
N THR A 241 14.49 14.26 9.09
CA THR A 241 14.76 14.65 10.48
C THR A 241 14.98 13.44 11.40
N ARG A 242 14.07 12.45 11.36
CA ARG A 242 14.08 11.32 12.31
C ARG A 242 15.23 10.34 12.08
N CYS A 243 15.59 10.15 10.82
CA CYS A 243 16.61 9.18 10.40
C CYS A 243 17.92 9.84 9.99
N ASN A 244 18.02 11.18 10.05
CA ASN A 244 19.16 11.94 9.57
C ASN A 244 19.51 11.60 8.11
N LEU A 245 18.49 11.47 7.25
CA LEU A 245 18.67 11.22 5.82
C LEU A 245 19.03 12.49 5.06
N PRO A 246 19.77 12.40 3.94
CA PRO A 246 19.98 13.54 3.07
C PRO A 246 18.64 14.05 2.51
N PRO A 247 18.48 15.37 2.34
CA PRO A 247 17.29 15.96 1.75
C PRO A 247 17.14 15.57 0.27
N GLY A 248 15.93 15.72 -0.26
CA GLY A 248 15.66 15.50 -1.68
C GLY A 248 15.60 14.03 -2.10
N SER A 249 15.20 13.15 -1.17
CA SER A 249 14.93 11.75 -1.50
C SER A 249 13.80 11.63 -2.54
N ASP A 250 13.87 10.56 -3.37
CA ASP A 250 12.80 10.19 -4.31
C ASP A 250 12.27 8.80 -3.94
N SER A 251 10.98 8.72 -3.65
CA SER A 251 10.34 7.44 -3.35
C SER A 251 10.03 6.61 -4.61
N ALA A 252 10.12 7.20 -5.79
CA ALA A 252 9.78 6.57 -7.08
C ALA A 252 8.45 5.79 -7.04
N LYS A 253 7.46 6.31 -6.30
CA LYS A 253 6.21 5.60 -5.97
C LYS A 253 5.32 5.38 -7.18
N VAL A 254 5.21 6.39 -8.07
CA VAL A 254 4.59 6.28 -9.38
C VAL A 254 5.72 6.19 -10.42
N ARG A 255 6.03 4.97 -10.90
CA ARG A 255 7.25 4.74 -11.71
C ARG A 255 6.99 4.09 -13.08
N LYS A 256 6.49 2.87 -13.11
CA LYS A 256 6.29 2.11 -14.36
C LYS A 256 4.84 1.72 -14.61
N GLY A 257 4.04 1.55 -13.55
CA GLY A 257 2.74 0.89 -13.66
C GLY A 257 2.87 -0.57 -14.11
N GLY A 258 1.76 -1.33 -14.10
CA GLY A 258 1.74 -2.69 -14.62
C GLY A 258 2.30 -3.76 -13.69
N SER A 259 2.32 -5.01 -14.20
CA SER A 259 2.72 -6.25 -13.51
C SER A 259 3.69 -7.06 -14.34
N GLY A 260 4.34 -8.08 -13.72
CA GLY A 260 5.25 -9.01 -14.41
C GLY A 260 6.68 -8.49 -14.61
N GLY A 261 7.01 -7.31 -14.08
CA GLY A 261 8.36 -6.72 -14.16
C GLY A 261 9.42 -7.52 -13.40
N HIS A 262 9.03 -8.31 -12.41
CA HIS A 262 9.90 -9.15 -11.60
C HIS A 262 10.73 -10.15 -12.44
N ARG A 263 10.21 -10.63 -13.59
CA ARG A 263 10.89 -11.60 -14.46
C ARG A 263 12.24 -11.12 -15.01
N GLN A 264 12.43 -9.80 -15.07
CA GLN A 264 13.66 -9.19 -15.55
C GLN A 264 14.59 -8.72 -14.42
N GLU A 265 14.08 -8.64 -13.19
CA GLU A 265 14.76 -8.02 -12.07
C GLU A 265 15.21 -9.05 -11.00
N LEU A 266 14.44 -10.13 -10.80
CA LEU A 266 14.76 -11.17 -9.82
C LEU A 266 15.51 -12.35 -10.44
N SER A 267 16.49 -12.87 -9.70
CA SER A 267 17.15 -14.10 -10.08
C SER A 267 16.22 -15.32 -9.99
N PRO A 268 16.54 -16.42 -10.71
CA PRO A 268 15.78 -17.66 -10.60
C PRO A 268 15.72 -18.21 -9.16
N GLU A 269 16.81 -18.06 -8.38
CA GLU A 269 16.90 -18.53 -6.99
C GLU A 269 15.93 -17.76 -6.09
N VAL A 270 15.87 -16.43 -6.23
CA VAL A 270 14.94 -15.58 -5.47
C VAL A 270 13.50 -15.89 -5.85
N SER A 271 13.23 -16.07 -7.16
CA SER A 271 11.89 -16.43 -7.63
C SER A 271 11.46 -17.78 -7.06
N ALA A 272 12.34 -18.79 -7.06
CA ALA A 272 12.07 -20.08 -6.46
C ALA A 272 11.86 -20.02 -4.93
N ALA A 273 12.61 -19.17 -4.23
CA ALA A 273 12.43 -18.95 -2.79
C ALA A 273 11.06 -18.34 -2.46
N LEU A 274 10.58 -17.39 -3.27
CA LEU A 274 9.23 -16.81 -3.12
C LEU A 274 8.14 -17.86 -3.41
N ASP A 275 8.31 -18.71 -4.44
CA ASP A 275 7.37 -19.79 -4.76
C ASP A 275 7.35 -20.84 -3.64
N ALA A 276 8.50 -21.22 -3.09
CA ALA A 276 8.60 -22.12 -1.95
C ALA A 276 7.90 -21.55 -0.71
N LYS A 277 8.06 -20.25 -0.45
CA LYS A 277 7.39 -19.58 0.67
C LYS A 277 5.87 -19.53 0.49
N TRP A 278 5.39 -19.33 -0.75
CA TRP A 278 3.97 -19.47 -1.08
C TRP A 278 3.46 -20.87 -0.78
N ALA A 279 4.15 -21.90 -1.28
CA ALA A 279 3.78 -23.30 -1.04
C ALA A 279 3.79 -23.68 0.46
N GLU A 280 4.70 -23.11 1.24
CA GLU A 280 4.80 -23.33 2.68
C GLU A 280 3.66 -22.68 3.46
N LEU A 281 3.34 -21.41 3.18
CA LEU A 281 2.45 -20.60 4.04
C LEU A 281 1.06 -20.39 3.44
N VAL A 282 0.93 -20.20 2.14
CA VAL A 282 -0.34 -19.78 1.52
C VAL A 282 -1.14 -20.99 1.01
N THR A 283 -0.49 -21.91 0.30
CA THR A 283 -1.16 -23.09 -0.26
C THR A 283 -1.91 -23.93 0.79
N PRO A 284 -1.37 -24.22 2.00
CA PRO A 284 -2.10 -25.02 2.98
C PRO A 284 -3.37 -24.37 3.51
N VAL A 285 -3.45 -23.03 3.48
CA VAL A 285 -4.60 -22.28 4.00
C VAL A 285 -5.63 -22.00 2.92
N THR A 286 -5.16 -21.68 1.71
CA THR A 286 -6.04 -21.21 0.63
C THR A 286 -6.38 -22.27 -0.40
N GLY A 287 -5.57 -23.32 -0.52
CA GLY A 287 -5.65 -24.35 -1.55
C GLY A 287 -5.06 -23.94 -2.90
N PHE A 288 -4.61 -22.69 -3.06
CA PHE A 288 -4.05 -22.21 -4.33
C PHE A 288 -2.56 -22.53 -4.45
N ALA A 289 -2.17 -23.11 -5.58
CA ALA A 289 -0.79 -23.51 -5.83
C ALA A 289 0.16 -22.33 -6.00
N ASP A 290 -0.34 -21.20 -6.48
CA ASP A 290 0.41 -19.97 -6.72
C ASP A 290 -0.49 -18.73 -6.64
N TYR A 291 0.12 -17.54 -6.78
CA TYR A 291 -0.61 -16.28 -6.77
C TYR A 291 -1.58 -16.15 -7.95
N ALA A 292 -1.24 -16.68 -9.13
CA ALA A 292 -2.11 -16.57 -10.31
C ALA A 292 -3.45 -17.29 -10.11
N ALA A 293 -3.42 -18.44 -9.44
CA ALA A 293 -4.61 -19.19 -9.07
C ALA A 293 -5.50 -18.43 -8.05
N LEU A 294 -4.88 -17.80 -7.04
CA LEU A 294 -5.59 -16.95 -6.08
C LEU A 294 -6.17 -15.71 -6.78
N GLU A 295 -5.40 -15.05 -7.62
CA GLU A 295 -5.80 -13.85 -8.36
C GLU A 295 -6.99 -14.13 -9.30
N ALA A 296 -6.99 -15.28 -9.97
CA ALA A 296 -8.12 -15.71 -10.79
C ALA A 296 -9.41 -15.87 -9.98
N GLN A 297 -9.33 -16.34 -8.73
CA GLN A 297 -10.48 -16.41 -7.82
C GLN A 297 -10.96 -15.02 -7.39
N VAL A 298 -10.04 -14.09 -7.08
CA VAL A 298 -10.39 -12.71 -6.70
C VAL A 298 -11.12 -11.98 -7.82
N ARG A 299 -10.79 -12.25 -9.08
CA ARG A 299 -11.46 -11.64 -10.25
C ARG A 299 -12.87 -12.18 -10.53
N GLN A 300 -13.19 -13.36 -10.01
CA GLN A 300 -14.55 -13.88 -10.20
C GLN A 300 -15.52 -13.06 -9.36
N PRO A 301 -16.63 -12.55 -9.93
CA PRO A 301 -17.65 -11.91 -9.12
C PRO A 301 -18.16 -12.93 -8.09
N ASN A 302 -18.21 -12.52 -6.83
CA ASN A 302 -18.82 -13.35 -5.79
C ASN A 302 -20.22 -13.75 -6.26
N ALA A 303 -20.47 -15.05 -6.45
CA ALA A 303 -21.73 -15.61 -6.95
C ALA A 303 -22.93 -15.40 -5.99
N GLY A 304 -22.79 -14.55 -4.98
CA GLY A 304 -23.74 -14.30 -3.89
C GLY A 304 -24.20 -12.86 -3.68
N GLY A 305 -23.95 -11.93 -4.62
CA GLY A 305 -24.28 -10.52 -4.40
C GLY A 305 -24.88 -9.84 -5.64
N LEU A 306 -26.16 -10.01 -5.88
CA LEU A 306 -27.09 -9.07 -6.52
C LEU A 306 -28.32 -8.95 -5.65
#